data_0be4a7a72d0ac4afce9ca485d67bdcd0
#
_entry.id   0be4a7a72d0ac4afce9ca485d67bdcd0
#
_cell.length_a   1.000
_cell.length_b   1.000
_cell.length_c   1.000
_cell.angle_alpha   90.00
_cell.angle_beta   90.00
_cell.angle_gamma   90.00
#
_symmetry.space_group_name_H-M   'P 1'
#
loop_
_entity.id
_entity.type
_entity.pdbx_description
1 polymer ?
#
loop_
_entity_poly.entity_id
_entity_poly.type
_entity_poly.pdbx_seq_one_letter_code
_entity_poly.pdbx_strand_id
1 'polypeptide(L)'
;MLGEGILKGLAETAKNFAGSFVSKERLTTVQYPEERIAPIEATRDFPFLVYDGDDWEKGLRCVACQICEKECPPKCIYIVKSTDKKPDALGKLQIYPARFDIDISVCMSCQICVEVCPFEAIKMDTEFELSTTDRFGGLLYDRRELAKSNAHYHKIHPTEAAEVDARLAGEKAKADAKAASAAAAAAAKAAAPPAAPKATAPAAPAKEETKS
;
A
#
# COMPACT_ATOMS: atom_id res chain seq x y z
N MET A 1 36.23 45.97 1.87
CA MET A 1 36.03 47.07 2.82
C MET A 1 35.09 46.60 3.93
N LEU A 2 35.51 46.77 5.20
CA LEU A 2 34.85 46.12 6.34
C LEU A 2 33.43 46.62 6.66
N GLY A 3 32.89 47.59 6.03
CA GLY A 3 31.54 48.14 6.31
C GLY A 3 30.50 47.94 5.23
N GLU A 4 30.90 47.56 4.02
CA GLU A 4 30.01 47.52 2.87
C GLU A 4 28.98 46.38 2.95
N GLY A 5 29.39 45.23 3.49
CA GLY A 5 28.48 44.11 3.70
C GLY A 5 27.40 44.39 4.75
N ILE A 6 27.77 45.13 5.81
CA ILE A 6 26.83 45.53 6.88
C ILE A 6 25.78 46.50 6.32
N LEU A 7 26.19 47.47 5.53
CA LEU A 7 25.26 48.44 4.91
C LEU A 7 24.33 47.76 3.93
N LYS A 8 24.82 46.81 3.12
CA LYS A 8 23.96 46.01 2.22
C LYS A 8 22.97 45.16 2.98
N GLY A 9 23.40 44.51 4.06
CA GLY A 9 22.52 43.72 4.93
C GLY A 9 21.43 44.56 5.57
N LEU A 10 21.79 45.73 6.11
CA LEU A 10 20.81 46.69 6.70
C LEU A 10 19.82 47.20 5.63
N ALA A 11 20.29 47.49 4.43
CA ALA A 11 19.42 47.94 3.34
C ALA A 11 18.40 46.84 2.93
N GLU A 12 18.83 45.58 2.85
CA GLU A 12 17.92 44.46 2.54
C GLU A 12 16.91 44.20 3.68
N THR A 13 17.34 44.30 4.93
CA THR A 13 16.45 44.20 6.09
C THR A 13 15.41 45.34 6.10
N ALA A 14 15.84 46.56 5.84
CA ALA A 14 14.92 47.71 5.75
C ALA A 14 13.93 47.57 4.60
N LYS A 15 14.37 47.11 3.44
CA LYS A 15 13.50 46.82 2.28
C LYS A 15 12.47 45.74 2.59
N ASN A 16 12.87 44.66 3.26
CA ASN A 16 11.95 43.60 3.68
C ASN A 16 10.97 44.07 4.72
N PHE A 17 11.42 44.85 5.68
CA PHE A 17 10.55 45.47 6.70
C PHE A 17 9.49 46.38 6.05
N ALA A 18 9.91 47.34 5.25
CA ALA A 18 8.98 48.24 4.54
C ALA A 18 8.04 47.45 3.60
N GLY A 19 8.57 46.42 2.89
CA GLY A 19 7.79 45.59 2.00
C GLY A 19 6.71 44.74 2.67
N SER A 20 6.91 44.36 3.95
CA SER A 20 5.93 43.57 4.71
C SER A 20 4.61 44.32 5.01
N PHE A 21 4.64 45.65 4.99
CA PHE A 21 3.42 46.45 5.15
C PHE A 21 2.59 46.59 3.87
N VAL A 22 3.18 46.26 2.72
CA VAL A 22 2.56 46.45 1.39
C VAL A 22 2.24 45.14 0.69
N SER A 23 3.06 44.11 0.86
CA SER A 23 2.92 42.83 0.16
C SER A 23 2.67 41.68 1.12
N LYS A 24 1.50 41.00 0.97
CA LYS A 24 1.17 39.78 1.73
C LYS A 24 2.11 38.60 1.41
N GLU A 25 2.67 38.55 0.19
CA GLU A 25 3.60 37.49 -0.23
C GLU A 25 4.90 37.45 0.59
N ARG A 26 5.24 38.55 1.25
CA ARG A 26 6.40 38.66 2.14
C ARG A 26 6.13 38.19 3.58
N LEU A 27 4.87 37.96 3.91
CA LEU A 27 4.45 37.43 5.19
C LEU A 27 4.40 35.91 5.08
N THR A 28 5.29 35.22 5.76
CA THR A 28 5.33 33.74 5.81
C THR A 28 4.39 33.15 6.85
N THR A 29 3.81 34.03 7.70
CA THR A 29 2.88 33.59 8.75
C THR A 29 1.50 33.30 8.16
N VAL A 30 0.97 32.12 8.43
CA VAL A 30 -0.40 31.71 8.11
C VAL A 30 -1.23 31.84 9.38
N GLN A 31 -2.39 32.46 9.28
CA GLN A 31 -3.30 32.65 10.42
C GLN A 31 -4.19 31.41 10.60
N TYR A 32 -3.59 30.33 11.07
CA TYR A 32 -4.33 29.13 11.42
C TYR A 32 -5.17 29.38 12.70
N PRO A 33 -6.44 28.94 12.78
CA PRO A 33 -7.14 28.07 11.83
C PRO A 33 -7.94 28.79 10.72
N GLU A 34 -7.95 30.13 10.68
CA GLU A 34 -8.71 30.93 9.72
C GLU A 34 -8.18 30.78 8.30
N GLU A 35 -6.85 30.70 8.17
CA GLU A 35 -6.20 30.37 6.90
C GLU A 35 -5.50 29.01 7.01
N ARG A 36 -5.69 28.16 5.99
CA ARG A 36 -5.05 26.83 5.90
C ARG A 36 -4.20 26.75 4.66
N ILE A 37 -3.00 26.24 4.80
CA ILE A 37 -2.15 25.89 3.67
C ILE A 37 -2.65 24.55 3.08
N ALA A 38 -2.84 24.50 1.77
CA ALA A 38 -3.13 23.22 1.12
C ALA A 38 -1.95 22.26 1.30
N PRO A 39 -2.16 21.02 1.80
CA PRO A 39 -1.10 20.04 1.94
C PRO A 39 -0.51 19.71 0.56
N ILE A 40 0.79 19.50 0.51
CA ILE A 40 1.47 19.05 -0.70
C ILE A 40 1.27 17.55 -0.88
N GLU A 41 1.39 17.05 -2.10
CA GLU A 41 1.21 15.63 -2.41
C GLU A 41 2.11 14.70 -1.57
N ALA A 42 3.32 15.14 -1.22
CA ALA A 42 4.25 14.36 -0.39
C ALA A 42 3.97 14.41 1.12
N THR A 43 2.82 14.94 1.56
CA THR A 43 2.45 15.01 2.98
C THR A 43 2.21 13.60 3.53
N ARG A 44 2.70 13.36 4.76
CA ARG A 44 2.62 12.07 5.46
C ARG A 44 2.02 12.28 6.85
N ASP A 45 0.72 12.10 6.97
CA ASP A 45 0.07 12.25 8.26
C ASP A 45 -0.30 10.88 8.84
N PHE A 46 -1.47 10.35 8.56
CA PHE A 46 -1.89 9.07 9.13
C PHE A 46 -2.17 8.00 8.06
N PRO A 47 -1.87 6.73 8.37
CA PRO A 47 -2.09 5.66 7.41
C PRO A 47 -3.57 5.35 7.24
N PHE A 48 -3.99 5.02 6.01
CA PHE A 48 -5.31 4.52 5.66
C PHE A 48 -5.22 3.31 4.73
N LEU A 49 -6.31 2.57 4.60
CA LEU A 49 -6.41 1.40 3.74
C LEU A 49 -7.15 1.73 2.44
N VAL A 50 -6.54 1.41 1.31
CA VAL A 50 -7.16 1.62 -0.01
C VAL A 50 -8.08 0.46 -0.37
N TYR A 51 -9.27 0.80 -0.89
CA TYR A 51 -10.16 -0.15 -1.51
C TYR A 51 -10.57 0.29 -2.92
N ASP A 52 -10.83 -0.69 -3.79
CA ASP A 52 -11.29 -0.50 -5.15
C ASP A 52 -12.79 -0.78 -5.27
N GLY A 53 -13.49 -0.06 -6.14
CA GLY A 53 -14.93 -0.19 -6.35
C GLY A 53 -15.78 0.50 -5.29
N ASP A 54 -17.06 0.11 -5.19
CA ASP A 54 -18.06 0.76 -4.34
C ASP A 54 -18.19 0.15 -2.95
N ASP A 55 -17.78 -1.11 -2.79
CA ASP A 55 -17.88 -1.86 -1.54
C ASP A 55 -16.54 -1.98 -0.86
N TRP A 56 -16.36 -1.27 0.24
CA TRP A 56 -15.09 -1.25 0.98
C TRP A 56 -14.69 -2.64 1.51
N GLU A 57 -15.65 -3.51 1.88
CA GLU A 57 -15.31 -4.83 2.39
C GLU A 57 -14.77 -5.77 1.31
N LYS A 58 -15.35 -5.70 0.10
CA LYS A 58 -14.94 -6.57 -1.01
C LYS A 58 -13.75 -6.02 -1.78
N GLY A 59 -13.67 -4.69 -1.86
CA GLY A 59 -12.63 -4.00 -2.62
C GLY A 59 -11.33 -3.75 -1.88
N LEU A 60 -11.22 -4.12 -0.60
CA LEU A 60 -10.03 -3.86 0.19
C LEU A 60 -8.81 -4.59 -0.39
N ARG A 61 -7.74 -3.83 -0.72
CA ARG A 61 -6.50 -4.39 -1.30
C ARG A 61 -5.69 -5.22 -0.29
N CYS A 62 -5.95 -5.06 1.01
CA CYS A 62 -5.19 -5.72 2.07
C CYS A 62 -5.47 -7.23 2.11
N VAL A 63 -4.41 -8.04 2.09
CA VAL A 63 -4.45 -9.51 2.15
C VAL A 63 -3.99 -10.06 3.52
N ALA A 64 -3.95 -9.24 4.56
CA ALA A 64 -3.55 -9.63 5.92
C ALA A 64 -2.21 -10.37 5.98
N CYS A 65 -1.21 -9.94 5.21
CA CYS A 65 0.12 -10.56 5.21
C CYS A 65 0.92 -10.30 6.50
N GLN A 66 0.53 -9.31 7.31
CA GLN A 66 1.13 -8.91 8.59
C GLN A 66 2.56 -8.34 8.46
N ILE A 67 3.03 -7.98 7.27
CA ILE A 67 4.35 -7.39 7.09
C ILE A 67 4.40 -6.01 7.78
N CYS A 68 3.41 -5.14 7.52
CA CYS A 68 3.32 -3.82 8.13
C CYS A 68 3.23 -3.86 9.67
N GLU A 69 2.55 -4.87 10.26
CA GLU A 69 2.50 -5.08 11.70
C GLU A 69 3.88 -5.43 12.29
N LYS A 70 4.65 -6.27 11.59
CA LYS A 70 5.98 -6.70 12.02
C LYS A 70 7.01 -5.59 11.92
N GLU A 71 6.96 -4.83 10.83
CA GLU A 71 7.93 -3.75 10.54
C GLU A 71 7.58 -2.43 11.23
N CYS A 72 6.40 -2.30 11.84
CA CYS A 72 5.99 -1.10 12.55
C CYS A 72 6.87 -0.87 13.79
N PRO A 73 7.64 0.24 13.90
CA PRO A 73 8.52 0.48 15.05
C PRO A 73 7.76 0.62 16.37
N PRO A 74 6.68 1.44 16.47
CA PRO A 74 5.90 1.58 17.69
C PRO A 74 4.91 0.43 17.93
N LYS A 75 4.83 -0.57 17.00
CA LYS A 75 3.89 -1.70 17.09
C LYS A 75 2.43 -1.29 17.29
N CYS A 76 2.02 -0.24 16.57
CA CYS A 76 0.66 0.31 16.66
C CYS A 76 -0.36 -0.36 15.73
N ILE A 77 0.04 -1.34 14.92
CA ILE A 77 -0.81 -2.04 13.95
C ILE A 77 -1.12 -3.43 14.46
N TYR A 78 -2.40 -3.82 14.46
CA TYR A 78 -2.89 -5.14 14.88
C TYR A 78 -3.71 -5.77 13.76
N ILE A 79 -3.30 -6.97 13.32
CA ILE A 79 -3.94 -7.66 12.19
C ILE A 79 -4.36 -9.07 12.61
N VAL A 80 -5.65 -9.35 12.52
CA VAL A 80 -6.20 -10.70 12.66
C VAL A 80 -6.63 -11.20 11.29
N LYS A 81 -6.12 -12.37 10.89
CA LYS A 81 -6.46 -13.01 9.61
C LYS A 81 -7.85 -13.62 9.66
N SER A 82 -8.58 -13.49 8.55
CA SER A 82 -9.83 -14.22 8.35
C SER A 82 -9.56 -15.70 8.03
N THR A 83 -10.52 -16.55 8.33
CA THR A 83 -10.54 -17.95 7.87
C THR A 83 -10.95 -18.06 6.39
N ASP A 84 -11.77 -17.11 5.92
CA ASP A 84 -12.29 -17.06 4.56
C ASP A 84 -11.29 -16.41 3.61
N LYS A 85 -11.39 -16.76 2.32
CA LYS A 85 -10.57 -16.20 1.27
C LYS A 85 -11.41 -15.34 0.32
N LYS A 86 -10.84 -14.21 -0.10
CA LYS A 86 -11.41 -13.33 -1.12
C LYS A 86 -10.44 -13.22 -2.31
N PRO A 87 -10.93 -12.96 -3.53
CA PRO A 87 -10.06 -12.63 -4.64
C PRO A 87 -9.41 -11.25 -4.38
N ASP A 88 -8.10 -11.15 -4.59
CA ASP A 88 -7.37 -9.89 -4.57
C ASP A 88 -7.55 -9.12 -5.90
N ALA A 89 -6.88 -7.98 -6.05
CA ALA A 89 -6.93 -7.16 -7.27
C ALA A 89 -6.45 -7.92 -8.54
N LEU A 90 -5.68 -9.00 -8.37
CA LEU A 90 -5.19 -9.88 -9.43
C LEU A 90 -6.08 -11.12 -9.65
N GLY A 91 -7.23 -11.21 -8.96
CA GLY A 91 -8.15 -12.36 -9.04
C GLY A 91 -7.67 -13.62 -8.29
N LYS A 92 -6.55 -13.55 -7.55
CA LYS A 92 -6.03 -14.66 -6.77
C LYS A 92 -6.72 -14.73 -5.41
N LEU A 93 -7.17 -15.91 -4.99
CA LEU A 93 -7.78 -16.11 -3.68
C LEU A 93 -6.75 -15.89 -2.57
N GLN A 94 -6.93 -14.84 -1.78
CA GLN A 94 -6.09 -14.44 -0.65
C GLN A 94 -6.90 -14.39 0.64
N ILE A 95 -6.18 -14.50 1.77
CA ILE A 95 -6.74 -14.24 3.10
C ILE A 95 -6.92 -12.73 3.22
N TYR A 96 -8.00 -12.27 3.83
CA TYR A 96 -8.22 -10.86 4.12
C TYR A 96 -8.17 -10.59 5.63
N PRO A 97 -8.03 -9.35 6.08
CA PRO A 97 -8.07 -9.03 7.51
C PRO A 97 -9.49 -9.13 8.05
N ALA A 98 -9.71 -10.02 9.02
CA ALA A 98 -10.93 -10.02 9.83
C ALA A 98 -10.96 -8.78 10.73
N ARG A 99 -9.79 -8.44 11.29
CA ARG A 99 -9.57 -7.23 12.08
C ARG A 99 -8.30 -6.56 11.61
N PHE A 100 -8.33 -5.26 11.49
CA PHE A 100 -7.18 -4.42 11.17
C PHE A 100 -7.34 -3.11 11.93
N ASP A 101 -6.57 -2.94 12.97
CA ASP A 101 -6.64 -1.76 13.82
C ASP A 101 -5.29 -1.04 13.82
N ILE A 102 -5.35 0.29 13.86
CA ILE A 102 -4.18 1.13 14.08
C ILE A 102 -4.43 2.05 15.26
N ASP A 103 -3.56 2.01 16.26
CA ASP A 103 -3.53 2.99 17.32
C ASP A 103 -2.81 4.26 16.82
N ILE A 104 -3.61 5.21 16.33
CA ILE A 104 -3.11 6.47 15.78
C ILE A 104 -2.41 7.31 16.86
N SER A 105 -2.77 7.15 18.13
CA SER A 105 -2.18 7.93 19.22
C SER A 105 -0.69 7.66 19.45
N VAL A 106 -0.18 6.51 19.02
CA VAL A 106 1.24 6.13 19.09
C VAL A 106 1.90 6.01 17.72
N CYS A 107 1.13 6.19 16.64
CA CYS A 107 1.66 6.21 15.29
C CYS A 107 2.59 7.41 15.11
N MET A 108 3.80 7.16 14.60
CA MET A 108 4.80 8.21 14.36
C MET A 108 4.82 8.68 12.90
N SER A 109 3.85 8.29 12.09
CA SER A 109 3.71 8.68 10.67
C SER A 109 4.98 8.46 9.83
N CYS A 110 5.74 7.40 10.13
CA CYS A 110 7.06 7.13 9.51
C CYS A 110 6.99 6.55 8.11
N GLN A 111 5.81 6.15 7.63
CA GLN A 111 5.54 5.58 6.29
C GLN A 111 6.14 4.18 6.04
N ILE A 112 6.87 3.56 6.97
CA ILE A 112 7.45 2.23 6.78
C ILE A 112 6.38 1.19 6.39
N CYS A 113 5.19 1.26 6.99
CA CYS A 113 4.07 0.36 6.66
C CYS A 113 3.62 0.47 5.20
N VAL A 114 3.76 1.65 4.57
CA VAL A 114 3.46 1.87 3.15
C VAL A 114 4.55 1.26 2.28
N GLU A 115 5.82 1.55 2.59
CA GLU A 115 6.97 1.09 1.80
C GLU A 115 7.10 -0.44 1.77
N VAL A 116 6.77 -1.12 2.88
CA VAL A 116 6.86 -2.58 2.97
C VAL A 116 5.63 -3.31 2.42
N CYS A 117 4.58 -2.61 2.02
CA CYS A 117 3.33 -3.22 1.55
C CYS A 117 3.43 -3.64 0.07
N PRO A 118 3.51 -4.94 -0.25
CA PRO A 118 3.61 -5.38 -1.64
C PRO A 118 2.28 -5.31 -2.41
N PHE A 119 1.17 -5.01 -1.72
CA PHE A 119 -0.18 -4.98 -2.30
C PHE A 119 -0.71 -3.56 -2.49
N GLU A 120 0.09 -2.52 -2.20
CA GLU A 120 -0.34 -1.11 -2.27
C GLU A 120 -1.64 -0.84 -1.51
N ALA A 121 -1.84 -1.56 -0.41
CA ALA A 121 -3.08 -1.58 0.35
C ALA A 121 -3.13 -0.51 1.44
N ILE A 122 -1.98 -0.01 1.90
CA ILE A 122 -1.88 1.03 2.93
C ILE A 122 -1.16 2.23 2.36
N LYS A 123 -1.70 3.43 2.61
CA LYS A 123 -1.19 4.71 2.12
C LYS A 123 -1.26 5.75 3.22
N MET A 124 -0.59 6.89 3.04
CA MET A 124 -0.66 8.01 3.98
C MET A 124 -1.70 9.02 3.52
N ASP A 125 -2.44 9.55 4.47
CA ASP A 125 -3.40 10.63 4.24
C ASP A 125 -2.73 12.00 4.43
N THR A 126 -3.45 13.05 4.07
CA THR A 126 -3.11 14.45 4.30
C THR A 126 -3.92 15.06 5.46
N GLU A 127 -4.73 14.26 6.14
CA GLU A 127 -5.52 14.66 7.29
C GLU A 127 -4.67 14.61 8.56
N PHE A 128 -4.55 15.75 9.26
CA PHE A 128 -3.71 15.88 10.45
C PHE A 128 -4.46 16.37 11.70
N GLU A 129 -5.70 16.85 11.54
CA GLU A 129 -6.49 17.42 12.64
C GLU A 129 -7.24 16.33 13.40
N LEU A 130 -6.52 15.41 14.03
CA LEU A 130 -7.09 14.32 14.82
C LEU A 130 -6.91 14.64 16.32
N SER A 131 -7.87 15.31 16.92
CA SER A 131 -7.87 15.57 18.36
C SER A 131 -9.13 15.04 19.02
N THR A 132 -8.97 14.35 20.15
CA THR A 132 -10.06 13.76 20.91
C THR A 132 -9.74 13.77 22.39
N THR A 133 -10.77 13.75 23.21
CA THR A 133 -10.64 13.59 24.67
C THR A 133 -10.55 12.14 25.12
N ASP A 134 -10.95 11.20 24.27
CA ASP A 134 -10.88 9.76 24.53
C ASP A 134 -9.95 9.07 23.51
N ARG A 135 -8.83 8.57 24.00
CA ARG A 135 -7.83 7.88 23.20
C ARG A 135 -8.38 6.65 22.50
N PHE A 136 -9.12 5.82 23.22
CA PHE A 136 -9.57 4.53 22.69
C PHE A 136 -10.81 4.64 21.81
N GLY A 137 -11.68 5.61 22.09
CA GLY A 137 -12.87 5.87 21.29
C GLY A 137 -12.63 6.75 20.07
N GLY A 138 -11.49 7.48 20.03
CA GLY A 138 -11.27 8.45 18.96
C GLY A 138 -9.96 8.30 18.18
N LEU A 139 -8.98 7.51 18.66
CA LEU A 139 -7.67 7.35 18.02
C LEU A 139 -7.27 5.87 17.80
N LEU A 140 -8.10 4.93 18.18
CA LEU A 140 -7.96 3.53 17.81
C LEU A 140 -8.86 3.27 16.60
N TYR A 141 -8.32 3.36 15.40
CA TYR A 141 -9.06 3.22 14.16
C TYR A 141 -9.18 1.76 13.75
N ASP A 142 -10.41 1.35 13.51
CA ASP A 142 -10.72 0.04 12.99
C ASP A 142 -10.57 -0.04 11.45
N ARG A 143 -10.71 -1.22 10.91
CA ARG A 143 -10.64 -1.50 9.47
C ARG A 143 -11.60 -0.65 8.64
N ARG A 144 -12.79 -0.31 9.18
CA ARG A 144 -13.81 0.46 8.49
C ARG A 144 -13.45 1.94 8.45
N GLU A 145 -12.98 2.47 9.55
CA GLU A 145 -12.55 3.87 9.67
C GLU A 145 -11.31 4.15 8.83
N LEU A 146 -10.40 3.16 8.74
CA LEU A 146 -9.21 3.24 7.91
C LEU A 146 -9.50 3.11 6.41
N ALA A 147 -10.64 2.50 6.01
CA ALA A 147 -10.93 2.24 4.61
C ALA A 147 -11.32 3.52 3.86
N LYS A 148 -10.48 3.93 2.89
CA LYS A 148 -10.76 5.06 1.99
C LYS A 148 -10.67 4.58 0.52
N SER A 149 -11.51 5.16 -0.34
CA SER A 149 -11.60 4.74 -1.74
C SER A 149 -10.33 5.08 -2.53
N ASN A 150 -10.07 4.33 -3.60
CA ASN A 150 -9.01 4.66 -4.54
C ASN A 150 -9.21 6.05 -5.17
N ALA A 151 -10.46 6.51 -5.32
CA ALA A 151 -10.76 7.87 -5.76
C ALA A 151 -10.26 8.94 -4.77
N HIS A 152 -10.34 8.68 -3.45
CA HIS A 152 -9.75 9.55 -2.43
C HIS A 152 -8.23 9.57 -2.57
N TYR A 153 -7.58 8.40 -2.76
CA TYR A 153 -6.15 8.31 -2.99
C TYR A 153 -5.70 9.13 -4.20
N HIS A 154 -6.39 9.03 -5.33
CA HIS A 154 -6.13 9.86 -6.51
C HIS A 154 -6.29 11.37 -6.26
N LYS A 155 -7.19 11.76 -5.37
CA LYS A 155 -7.41 13.17 -5.03
C LYS A 155 -6.23 13.76 -4.23
N ILE A 156 -5.65 13.01 -3.31
CA ILE A 156 -4.58 13.48 -2.41
C ILE A 156 -3.18 13.24 -2.97
N HIS A 157 -2.98 12.14 -3.72
CA HIS A 157 -1.70 11.74 -4.31
C HIS A 157 -1.87 11.38 -5.80
N PRO A 158 -2.18 12.36 -6.68
CA PRO A 158 -2.53 12.08 -8.08
C PRO A 158 -1.39 11.41 -8.85
N THR A 159 -0.14 11.82 -8.63
CA THR A 159 1.02 11.29 -9.35
C THR A 159 1.30 9.85 -8.90
N GLU A 160 1.40 9.61 -7.60
CA GLU A 160 1.68 8.27 -7.04
C GLU A 160 0.56 7.29 -7.35
N ALA A 161 -0.71 7.72 -7.22
CA ALA A 161 -1.87 6.88 -7.49
C ALA A 161 -1.92 6.42 -8.95
N ALA A 162 -1.61 7.31 -9.91
CA ALA A 162 -1.55 6.97 -11.32
C ALA A 162 -0.44 5.95 -11.63
N GLU A 163 0.73 6.08 -11.02
CA GLU A 163 1.85 5.14 -11.17
C GLU A 163 1.51 3.76 -10.59
N VAL A 164 0.89 3.74 -9.41
CA VAL A 164 0.46 2.50 -8.75
C VAL A 164 -0.58 1.77 -9.57
N ASP A 165 -1.60 2.46 -10.06
CA ASP A 165 -2.66 1.86 -10.87
C ASP A 165 -2.13 1.36 -12.22
N ALA A 166 -1.22 2.06 -12.86
CA ALA A 166 -0.53 1.60 -14.08
C ALA A 166 0.28 0.32 -13.82
N ARG A 167 0.99 0.25 -12.67
CA ARG A 167 1.74 -0.94 -12.27
C ARG A 167 0.82 -2.14 -12.01
N LEU A 168 -0.24 -1.95 -11.24
CA LEU A 168 -1.22 -3.00 -10.93
C LEU A 168 -1.92 -3.50 -12.19
N ALA A 169 -2.29 -2.61 -13.11
CA ALA A 169 -2.86 -2.99 -14.41
C ALA A 169 -1.87 -3.82 -15.25
N GLY A 170 -0.59 -3.44 -15.26
CA GLY A 170 0.48 -4.18 -15.92
C GLY A 170 0.71 -5.57 -15.31
N GLU A 171 0.68 -5.68 -13.99
CA GLU A 171 0.80 -6.97 -13.29
C GLU A 171 -0.41 -7.87 -13.55
N LYS A 172 -1.61 -7.30 -13.55
CA LYS A 172 -2.85 -8.02 -13.88
C LYS A 172 -2.81 -8.56 -15.32
N ALA A 173 -2.43 -7.74 -16.29
CA ALA A 173 -2.29 -8.18 -17.68
C ALA A 173 -1.28 -9.32 -17.83
N LYS A 174 -0.15 -9.28 -17.11
CA LYS A 174 0.85 -10.37 -17.09
C LYS A 174 0.29 -11.64 -16.43
N ALA A 175 -0.47 -11.51 -15.34
CA ALA A 175 -1.09 -12.63 -14.66
C ALA A 175 -2.14 -13.30 -15.55
N ASP A 176 -2.99 -12.52 -16.20
CA ASP A 176 -4.02 -13.00 -17.13
C ASP A 176 -3.39 -13.70 -18.35
N ALA A 177 -2.33 -13.14 -18.94
CA ALA A 177 -1.58 -13.77 -20.03
C ALA A 177 -0.95 -15.10 -19.60
N LYS A 178 -0.39 -15.18 -18.39
CA LYS A 178 0.18 -16.40 -17.84
C LYS A 178 -0.91 -17.46 -17.57
N ALA A 179 -2.06 -17.05 -17.05
CA ALA A 179 -3.20 -17.95 -16.83
C ALA A 179 -3.74 -18.48 -18.15
N ALA A 180 -3.86 -17.64 -19.18
CA ALA A 180 -4.28 -18.06 -20.52
C ALA A 180 -3.29 -19.05 -21.16
N SER A 181 -1.98 -18.80 -21.05
CA SER A 181 -0.95 -19.72 -21.55
C SER A 181 -0.94 -21.06 -20.82
N ALA A 182 -1.15 -21.05 -19.49
CA ALA A 182 -1.26 -22.27 -18.69
C ALA A 182 -2.52 -23.08 -19.04
N ALA A 183 -3.65 -22.40 -19.26
CA ALA A 183 -4.89 -23.04 -19.68
C ALA A 183 -4.75 -23.66 -21.09
N ALA A 184 -4.10 -22.98 -22.04
CA ALA A 184 -3.80 -23.51 -23.37
C ALA A 184 -2.87 -24.73 -23.30
N ALA A 185 -1.83 -24.72 -22.47
CA ALA A 185 -0.93 -25.82 -22.25
C ALA A 185 -1.63 -27.04 -21.60
N ALA A 186 -2.55 -26.79 -20.65
CA ALA A 186 -3.36 -27.85 -20.05
C ALA A 186 -4.33 -28.49 -21.06
N ALA A 187 -4.97 -27.68 -21.91
CA ALA A 187 -5.84 -28.14 -22.97
C ALA A 187 -5.07 -28.99 -24.03
N ALA A 188 -3.87 -28.54 -24.41
CA ALA A 188 -2.99 -29.31 -25.32
C ALA A 188 -2.54 -30.64 -24.71
N LYS A 189 -2.32 -30.71 -23.39
CA LYS A 189 -1.95 -31.94 -22.69
C LYS A 189 -3.13 -32.91 -22.53
N ALA A 190 -4.35 -32.40 -22.42
CA ALA A 190 -5.58 -33.20 -22.39
C ALA A 190 -5.96 -33.77 -23.79
N ALA A 191 -5.54 -33.11 -24.88
CA ALA A 191 -5.78 -33.50 -26.25
C ALA A 191 -4.74 -34.53 -26.79
N ALA A 192 -3.68 -34.87 -26.05
CA ALA A 192 -2.71 -35.88 -26.43
C ALA A 192 -3.32 -37.29 -26.32
N PRO A 193 -3.27 -38.12 -27.35
CA PRO A 193 -3.81 -39.51 -27.30
C PRO A 193 -3.05 -40.33 -26.24
N PRO A 194 -3.73 -41.29 -25.55
CA PRO A 194 -3.07 -42.12 -24.54
C PRO A 194 -1.94 -42.94 -25.17
N ALA A 195 -0.75 -42.83 -24.56
CA ALA A 195 0.40 -43.61 -24.99
C ALA A 195 0.07 -45.10 -24.93
N ALA A 196 0.30 -45.81 -26.03
CA ALA A 196 0.11 -47.26 -26.15
C ALA A 196 0.86 -48.04 -25.05
N PRO A 197 0.27 -49.12 -24.49
CA PRO A 197 0.93 -49.91 -23.44
C PRO A 197 2.22 -50.52 -23.95
N LYS A 198 3.33 -50.32 -23.28
CA LYS A 198 4.60 -51.00 -23.52
C LYS A 198 4.38 -52.50 -23.33
N ALA A 199 4.61 -53.25 -24.39
CA ALA A 199 4.62 -54.70 -24.38
C ALA A 199 5.62 -55.20 -23.32
N THR A 200 5.15 -56.04 -22.40
CA THR A 200 5.94 -56.78 -21.43
C THR A 200 6.81 -57.77 -22.14
N ALA A 201 8.13 -57.68 -22.02
CA ALA A 201 9.08 -58.68 -22.46
C ALA A 201 8.95 -59.95 -21.59
N PRO A 202 9.12 -61.18 -22.18
CA PRO A 202 8.97 -62.39 -21.41
C PRO A 202 10.14 -62.65 -20.45
N ALA A 203 9.81 -63.16 -19.27
CA ALA A 203 10.74 -63.51 -18.20
C ALA A 203 11.68 -64.64 -18.64
N ALA A 204 13.00 -64.48 -18.38
CA ALA A 204 14.01 -65.51 -18.50
C ALA A 204 13.92 -66.50 -17.32
N PRO A 205 14.24 -67.81 -17.52
CA PRO A 205 14.08 -68.85 -16.48
C PRO A 205 15.16 -68.77 -15.38
N ALA A 206 14.72 -69.07 -14.19
CA ALA A 206 15.55 -69.18 -13.01
C ALA A 206 16.64 -70.23 -13.11
N LYS A 207 17.86 -69.89 -12.75
CA LYS A 207 18.94 -70.83 -12.50
C LYS A 207 18.88 -71.30 -11.06
N GLU A 208 18.76 -72.59 -10.96
CA GLU A 208 18.85 -73.42 -9.75
C GLU A 208 20.29 -73.40 -9.19
N GLU A 209 20.54 -72.95 -8.03
CA GLU A 209 21.81 -73.10 -7.32
C GLU A 209 21.71 -74.26 -6.33
N THR A 210 22.46 -75.28 -6.65
CA THR A 210 22.73 -76.45 -5.78
C THR A 210 23.71 -76.08 -4.66
N LYS A 211 23.36 -76.53 -3.45
CA LYS A 211 24.20 -76.55 -2.28
C LYS A 211 25.47 -77.41 -2.48
N SER A 212 26.58 -76.91 -2.00
CA SER A 212 27.59 -77.63 -1.29
C SER A 212 28.31 -76.72 -0.28
#